data_ce991239cfc66dd0e45c87f3bc502725
#
_entry.id   ce991239cfc66dd0e45c87f3bc502725
#
_cell.length_a   1.000
_cell.length_b   1.000
_cell.length_c   1.000
_cell.angle_alpha   90.00
_cell.angle_beta   90.00
_cell.angle_gamma   90.00
#
_symmetry.space_group_name_H-M   'P 1'
#
loop_
_entity.id
_entity.type
_entity.pdbx_description
1 polymer ?
#
loop_
_entity_poly.entity_id
_entity_poly.type
_entity_poly.pdbx_seq_one_letter_code
_entity_poly.pdbx_strand_id
1 'polypeptide(L)'
;LDRTIVDQRFALAVPVYGCGFLHENSVWLPRFEKMSPEQRNRWVNFFDPSRYLGRVRCPIFFLNGTNDFAYPLDSYRKSYDTVPGEKFIRIEVRMKHSHPDGWAPQEIGLFADSILKGGRPLARLTTVHRDGRRIWADITNDTPVREAHLNFTTDLGRWQERNWQTVPARVEGRRVVAELPESEPSAFYLDVVDERGAMMSTPPEIVR
;
A
#
# COMPACT_ATOMS: atom_id res chain seq x y z
N LEU A 1 6.53 -1.85 14.29
CA LEU A 1 7.33 -1.58 13.08
C LEU A 1 8.82 -1.35 13.38
N ASP A 2 9.17 -0.59 14.43
CA ASP A 2 10.56 -0.10 14.62
C ASP A 2 11.60 -1.19 14.83
N ARG A 3 11.27 -2.25 15.56
CA ARG A 3 12.23 -3.34 15.84
C ARG A 3 12.30 -4.36 14.73
N THR A 4 11.18 -4.72 14.13
CA THR A 4 11.09 -5.69 13.03
C THR A 4 11.87 -5.23 11.80
N ILE A 5 11.93 -3.92 11.58
CA ILE A 5 12.55 -3.32 10.40
C ILE A 5 14.08 -3.43 10.41
N VAL A 6 14.71 -3.39 11.59
CA VAL A 6 16.17 -3.36 11.74
C VAL A 6 16.75 -4.66 12.28
N ASP A 7 15.94 -5.58 12.74
CA ASP A 7 16.37 -6.87 13.33
C ASP A 7 16.34 -7.98 12.26
N GLN A 8 17.49 -8.49 11.91
CA GLN A 8 17.66 -9.53 10.88
C GLN A 8 17.09 -10.91 11.25
N ARG A 9 16.59 -11.08 12.46
CA ARG A 9 15.92 -12.33 12.89
C ARG A 9 14.50 -12.47 12.35
N PHE A 10 13.90 -11.39 11.85
CA PHE A 10 12.58 -11.45 11.25
C PHE A 10 12.66 -11.88 9.79
N ALA A 11 11.94 -12.95 9.45
CA ALA A 11 11.87 -13.49 8.10
C ALA A 11 10.98 -12.65 7.17
N LEU A 12 9.99 -11.95 7.73
CA LEU A 12 9.03 -11.10 7.00
C LEU A 12 8.44 -10.03 7.93
N ALA A 13 7.78 -9.04 7.33
CA ALA A 13 7.00 -8.03 8.07
C ALA A 13 5.68 -7.73 7.36
N VAL A 14 4.60 -7.51 8.13
CA VAL A 14 3.29 -7.12 7.61
C VAL A 14 2.77 -5.90 8.38
N PRO A 15 3.06 -4.67 7.95
CA PRO A 15 2.43 -3.48 8.52
C PRO A 15 0.98 -3.38 8.06
N VAL A 16 0.06 -3.74 8.96
CA VAL A 16 -1.37 -3.49 8.79
C VAL A 16 -1.66 -2.08 9.28
N TYR A 17 -2.18 -1.22 8.40
CA TYR A 17 -2.42 0.21 8.58
C TYR A 17 -1.16 1.05 8.85
N GLY A 18 -0.26 0.57 9.71
CA GLY A 18 0.89 1.36 10.18
C GLY A 18 1.85 1.80 9.07
N CYS A 19 2.27 3.06 9.11
CA CYS A 19 3.23 3.65 8.19
C CYS A 19 4.19 4.62 8.91
N GLY A 20 5.14 5.19 8.19
CA GLY A 20 5.96 6.32 8.60
C GLY A 20 5.39 7.64 8.10
N PHE A 21 6.19 8.71 8.20
CA PHE A 21 5.82 10.07 7.81
C PHE A 21 4.62 10.64 8.60
N LEU A 22 4.47 10.20 9.85
CA LEU A 22 3.33 10.55 10.70
C LEU A 22 3.24 12.04 11.00
N HIS A 23 4.36 12.74 10.94
CA HIS A 23 4.46 14.18 11.15
C HIS A 23 4.07 15.00 9.93
N GLU A 24 3.90 14.37 8.76
CA GLU A 24 3.46 15.02 7.53
C GLU A 24 1.96 14.89 7.33
N ASN A 25 1.42 13.66 7.46
CA ASN A 25 -0.01 13.41 7.43
C ASN A 25 -0.37 12.15 8.23
N SER A 26 -1.14 12.32 9.30
CA SER A 26 -1.70 11.23 10.11
C SER A 26 -2.69 11.76 11.15
N VAL A 27 -3.37 10.85 11.84
CA VAL A 27 -4.20 11.18 13.01
C VAL A 27 -3.40 11.87 14.15
N TRP A 28 -2.06 11.80 14.12
CA TRP A 28 -1.18 12.33 15.15
C TRP A 28 -0.79 13.81 14.94
N LEU A 29 -1.18 14.44 13.82
CA LEU A 29 -0.85 15.85 13.54
C LEU A 29 -1.17 16.79 14.71
N PRO A 30 -2.35 16.71 15.38
CA PRO A 30 -2.64 17.59 16.51
C PRO A 30 -1.69 17.44 17.71
N ARG A 31 -1.03 16.29 17.82
CA ARG A 31 0.04 16.10 18.82
C ARG A 31 1.34 16.75 18.39
N PHE A 32 1.71 16.61 17.13
CA PHE A 32 2.91 17.25 16.59
C PHE A 32 2.83 18.76 16.60
N GLU A 33 1.64 19.34 16.40
CA GLU A 33 1.40 20.79 16.49
C GLU A 33 1.65 21.36 17.89
N LYS A 34 1.45 20.56 18.94
CA LYS A 34 1.70 20.95 20.34
C LYS A 34 3.15 20.79 20.76
N MET A 35 4.00 20.20 19.96
CA MET A 35 5.43 20.01 20.25
C MET A 35 6.24 21.21 19.79
N SER A 36 7.32 21.54 20.55
CA SER A 36 8.33 22.43 20.00
C SER A 36 9.01 21.79 18.77
N PRO A 37 9.65 22.58 17.91
CA PRO A 37 10.41 22.04 16.77
C PRO A 37 11.45 20.99 17.18
N GLU A 38 12.14 21.18 18.30
CA GLU A 38 13.14 20.27 18.84
C GLU A 38 12.51 18.97 19.32
N GLN A 39 11.37 19.05 20.05
CA GLN A 39 10.62 17.88 20.50
C GLN A 39 10.11 17.07 19.31
N ARG A 40 9.51 17.75 18.29
CA ARG A 40 9.03 17.12 17.07
C ARG A 40 10.16 16.42 16.31
N ASN A 41 11.29 17.10 16.09
CA ASN A 41 12.45 16.52 15.42
C ASN A 41 13.00 15.31 16.17
N ARG A 42 13.09 15.40 17.50
CA ARG A 42 13.53 14.29 18.35
C ARG A 42 12.61 13.10 18.21
N TRP A 43 11.27 13.33 18.31
CA TRP A 43 10.30 12.26 18.16
C TRP A 43 10.39 11.58 16.80
N VAL A 44 10.41 12.37 15.71
CA VAL A 44 10.51 11.85 14.34
C VAL A 44 11.79 11.02 14.15
N ASN A 45 12.92 11.52 14.63
CA ASN A 45 14.20 10.83 14.46
C ASN A 45 14.29 9.50 15.21
N PHE A 46 13.62 9.36 16.36
CA PHE A 46 13.72 8.17 17.19
C PHE A 46 12.52 7.21 17.07
N PHE A 47 11.36 7.69 16.65
CA PHE A 47 10.14 6.90 16.72
C PHE A 47 9.36 6.80 15.40
N ASP A 48 9.60 7.70 14.43
CA ASP A 48 8.88 7.60 13.16
C ASP A 48 9.46 6.47 12.30
N PRO A 49 8.62 5.51 11.84
CA PRO A 49 9.06 4.40 11.00
C PRO A 49 9.81 4.83 9.73
N SER A 50 9.53 6.03 9.19
CA SER A 50 10.24 6.54 7.99
C SER A 50 11.77 6.57 8.14
N ARG A 51 12.28 6.70 9.38
CA ARG A 51 13.73 6.72 9.67
C ARG A 51 14.39 5.35 9.60
N TYR A 52 13.58 4.30 9.58
CA TYR A 52 14.04 2.92 9.63
C TYR A 52 13.69 2.12 8.38
N LEU A 53 12.62 2.50 7.65
CA LEU A 53 12.11 1.78 6.47
C LEU A 53 13.19 1.54 5.41
N GLY A 54 14.12 2.47 5.21
CA GLY A 54 15.25 2.30 4.29
C GLY A 54 16.27 1.21 4.69
N ARG A 55 16.14 0.63 5.88
CA ARG A 55 17.01 -0.44 6.40
C ARG A 55 16.34 -1.81 6.39
N VAL A 56 15.09 -1.90 5.95
CA VAL A 56 14.36 -3.18 5.85
C VAL A 56 15.12 -4.14 4.94
N ARG A 57 15.33 -5.38 5.42
CA ARG A 57 16.01 -6.44 4.68
C ARG A 57 15.12 -7.63 4.38
N CYS A 58 14.11 -7.87 5.22
CA CYS A 58 13.15 -8.94 4.98
C CYS A 58 12.06 -8.48 4.00
N PRO A 59 11.40 -9.41 3.29
CA PRO A 59 10.20 -9.10 2.53
C PRO A 59 9.14 -8.43 3.41
N ILE A 60 8.48 -7.41 2.88
CA ILE A 60 7.48 -6.63 3.61
C ILE A 60 6.19 -6.52 2.80
N PHE A 61 5.06 -6.75 3.47
CA PHE A 61 3.73 -6.67 2.87
C PHE A 61 2.90 -5.58 3.53
N PHE A 62 2.69 -4.49 2.82
CA PHE A 62 1.88 -3.35 3.24
C PHE A 62 0.40 -3.62 3.00
N LEU A 63 -0.46 -3.35 4.00
CA LEU A 63 -1.89 -3.58 3.95
C LEU A 63 -2.66 -2.41 4.56
N ASN A 64 -3.54 -1.75 3.76
CA ASN A 64 -4.30 -0.60 4.23
C ASN A 64 -5.60 -0.42 3.43
N GLY A 65 -6.47 0.47 3.94
CA GLY A 65 -7.67 0.95 3.27
C GLY A 65 -7.48 2.31 2.61
N THR A 66 -8.26 2.59 1.56
CA THR A 66 -8.21 3.87 0.85
C THR A 66 -8.60 5.06 1.73
N ASN A 67 -9.47 4.84 2.72
CA ASN A 67 -10.05 5.87 3.58
C ASN A 67 -9.58 5.76 5.04
N ASP A 68 -8.40 5.19 5.26
CA ASP A 68 -7.88 5.05 6.62
C ASP A 68 -7.76 6.41 7.30
N PHE A 69 -8.37 6.53 8.49
CA PHE A 69 -8.42 7.79 9.21
C PHE A 69 -7.11 8.12 9.95
N ALA A 70 -6.32 7.11 10.24
CA ALA A 70 -5.11 7.24 11.04
C ALA A 70 -3.84 7.33 10.18
N TYR A 71 -3.80 6.58 9.09
CA TYR A 71 -2.63 6.41 8.22
C TYR A 71 -3.01 6.58 6.74
N PRO A 72 -3.17 7.82 6.28
CA PRO A 72 -3.64 8.11 4.92
C PRO A 72 -2.65 7.66 3.83
N LEU A 73 -3.18 7.47 2.62
CA LEU A 73 -2.46 6.84 1.51
C LEU A 73 -1.21 7.58 1.06
N ASP A 74 -1.12 8.89 1.23
CA ASP A 74 0.08 9.67 0.89
C ASP A 74 1.27 9.32 1.79
N SER A 75 1.09 9.26 3.11
CA SER A 75 2.10 8.79 4.05
C SER A 75 2.38 7.29 3.86
N TYR A 76 1.36 6.52 3.52
CA TYR A 76 1.48 5.09 3.24
C TYR A 76 2.30 4.82 1.97
N ARG A 77 2.04 5.54 0.89
CA ARG A 77 2.81 5.48 -0.36
C ARG A 77 4.28 5.83 -0.14
N LYS A 78 4.58 6.93 0.58
CA LYS A 78 5.95 7.30 0.93
C LYS A 78 6.67 6.21 1.71
N SER A 79 5.96 5.57 2.63
CA SER A 79 6.50 4.46 3.42
C SER A 79 6.86 3.26 2.55
N TYR A 80 5.97 2.89 1.63
CA TYR A 80 6.22 1.85 0.64
C TYR A 80 7.44 2.17 -0.23
N ASP A 81 7.53 3.38 -0.76
CA ASP A 81 8.62 3.81 -1.64
C ASP A 81 9.99 3.79 -0.94
N THR A 82 10.02 4.07 0.37
CA THR A 82 11.26 4.12 1.16
C THR A 82 11.90 2.74 1.37
N VAL A 83 11.14 1.65 1.27
CA VAL A 83 11.68 0.29 1.43
C VAL A 83 12.48 -0.10 0.18
N PRO A 84 13.78 -0.48 0.32
CA PRO A 84 14.62 -0.79 -0.84
C PRO A 84 14.45 -2.22 -1.35
N GLY A 85 14.02 -3.14 -0.47
CA GLY A 85 13.93 -4.57 -0.73
C GLY A 85 12.62 -5.03 -1.36
N GLU A 86 12.39 -6.34 -1.25
CA GLU A 86 11.17 -6.97 -1.72
C GLU A 86 9.97 -6.48 -0.92
N LYS A 87 9.00 -5.91 -1.62
CA LYS A 87 7.83 -5.29 -1.02
C LYS A 87 6.57 -5.56 -1.81
N PHE A 88 5.48 -5.73 -1.09
CA PHE A 88 4.15 -6.02 -1.59
C PHE A 88 3.16 -5.02 -1.01
N ILE A 89 2.07 -4.78 -1.70
CA ILE A 89 1.04 -3.87 -1.21
C ILE A 89 -0.35 -4.36 -1.58
N ARG A 90 -1.28 -4.23 -0.64
CA ARG A 90 -2.70 -4.45 -0.81
C ARG A 90 -3.45 -3.23 -0.28
N ILE A 91 -4.15 -2.55 -1.18
CA ILE A 91 -5.04 -1.44 -0.83
C ILE A 91 -6.47 -1.88 -1.12
N GLU A 92 -7.33 -1.84 -0.12
CA GLU A 92 -8.75 -2.13 -0.25
C GLU A 92 -9.60 -0.87 -0.18
N VAL A 93 -10.54 -0.74 -1.11
CA VAL A 93 -11.47 0.39 -1.10
C VAL A 93 -12.31 0.36 0.17
N ARG A 94 -12.21 1.41 0.99
CA ARG A 94 -12.96 1.59 2.24
C ARG A 94 -12.79 0.48 3.29
N MET A 95 -11.66 -0.21 3.31
CA MET A 95 -11.34 -1.11 4.40
C MET A 95 -11.45 -0.38 5.75
N LYS A 96 -12.16 -0.96 6.69
CA LYS A 96 -12.32 -0.38 8.03
C LYS A 96 -11.03 -0.51 8.83
N HIS A 97 -10.70 0.53 9.58
CA HIS A 97 -9.58 0.48 10.52
C HIS A 97 -10.03 -0.19 11.83
N SER A 98 -9.92 -1.49 11.88
CA SER A 98 -10.24 -2.29 13.07
C SER A 98 -9.33 -3.52 13.18
N HIS A 99 -9.22 -4.10 14.37
CA HIS A 99 -8.48 -5.35 14.54
C HIS A 99 -9.08 -6.50 13.71
N PRO A 100 -10.40 -6.75 13.73
CA PRO A 100 -10.99 -7.81 12.89
C PRO A 100 -10.72 -7.59 11.40
N ASP A 101 -10.98 -6.39 10.87
CA ASP A 101 -10.78 -6.11 9.45
C ASP A 101 -9.30 -6.17 9.05
N GLY A 102 -8.37 -5.78 9.95
CA GLY A 102 -6.94 -5.85 9.71
C GLY A 102 -6.37 -7.26 9.68
N TRP A 103 -6.98 -8.20 10.36
CA TRP A 103 -6.57 -9.61 10.38
C TRP A 103 -7.33 -10.49 9.38
N ALA A 104 -8.44 -10.00 8.82
CA ALA A 104 -9.28 -10.76 7.90
C ALA A 104 -8.60 -11.11 6.56
N PRO A 105 -7.72 -10.28 5.96
CA PRO A 105 -7.15 -10.57 4.66
C PRO A 105 -6.32 -11.86 4.66
N GLN A 106 -6.76 -12.84 3.86
CA GLN A 106 -6.06 -14.12 3.70
C GLN A 106 -4.64 -13.97 3.16
N GLU A 107 -4.38 -12.86 2.48
CA GLU A 107 -3.08 -12.53 1.89
C GLU A 107 -1.97 -12.48 2.93
N ILE A 108 -2.27 -12.15 4.19
CA ILE A 108 -1.31 -12.17 5.30
C ILE A 108 -0.77 -13.60 5.50
N GLY A 109 -1.68 -14.57 5.58
CA GLY A 109 -1.30 -15.98 5.71
C GLY A 109 -0.61 -16.53 4.48
N LEU A 110 -1.12 -16.21 3.29
CA LEU A 110 -0.51 -16.64 2.01
C LEU A 110 0.89 -16.06 1.82
N PHE A 111 1.10 -14.80 2.19
CA PHE A 111 2.41 -14.16 2.17
C PHE A 111 3.39 -14.85 3.12
N ALA A 112 2.99 -15.08 4.37
CA ALA A 112 3.81 -15.77 5.35
C ALA A 112 4.16 -17.18 4.89
N ASP A 113 3.19 -17.94 4.39
CA ASP A 113 3.40 -19.31 3.93
C ASP A 113 4.31 -19.38 2.70
N SER A 114 4.25 -18.40 1.80
CA SER A 114 5.14 -18.33 0.63
C SER A 114 6.62 -18.19 1.03
N ILE A 115 6.90 -17.49 2.12
CA ILE A 115 8.27 -17.24 2.60
C ILE A 115 8.73 -18.35 3.52
N LEU A 116 7.87 -18.78 4.46
CA LEU A 116 8.28 -19.70 5.53
C LEU A 116 8.15 -21.18 5.14
N LYS A 117 7.27 -21.51 4.20
CA LYS A 117 6.93 -22.89 3.82
C LYS A 117 7.12 -23.17 2.32
N GLY A 118 7.61 -22.22 1.53
CA GLY A 118 7.73 -22.37 0.07
C GLY A 118 6.38 -22.46 -0.64
N GLY A 119 5.33 -21.87 -0.09
CA GLY A 119 4.01 -21.78 -0.70
C GLY A 119 4.02 -20.92 -1.97
N ARG A 120 2.95 -21.04 -2.77
CA ARG A 120 2.79 -20.23 -3.99
C ARG A 120 2.73 -18.73 -3.62
N PRO A 121 3.59 -17.87 -4.24
CA PRO A 121 3.65 -16.46 -3.91
C PRO A 121 2.36 -15.73 -4.28
N LEU A 122 2.14 -14.54 -3.71
CA LEU A 122 1.12 -13.60 -4.13
C LEU A 122 1.47 -12.99 -5.49
N ALA A 123 0.47 -12.53 -6.23
CA ALA A 123 0.71 -11.80 -7.48
C ALA A 123 1.56 -10.54 -7.19
N ARG A 124 2.55 -10.27 -8.04
CA ARG A 124 3.45 -9.14 -7.88
C ARG A 124 3.31 -8.19 -9.06
N LEU A 125 2.91 -6.96 -8.77
CA LEU A 125 2.72 -5.91 -9.75
C LEU A 125 3.89 -4.91 -9.73
N THR A 126 4.25 -4.38 -10.90
CA THR A 126 5.11 -3.19 -10.99
C THR A 126 4.37 -1.94 -10.52
N THR A 127 5.05 -0.80 -10.48
CA THR A 127 4.40 0.51 -10.46
C THR A 127 3.58 0.72 -11.73
N VAL A 128 2.61 1.63 -11.67
CA VAL A 128 1.80 1.95 -12.84
C VAL A 128 2.63 2.72 -13.86
N HIS A 129 2.51 2.32 -15.12
CA HIS A 129 2.96 3.07 -16.28
C HIS A 129 1.76 3.81 -16.88
N ARG A 130 2.02 4.96 -17.51
CA ARG A 130 0.96 5.79 -18.10
C ARG A 130 1.37 6.37 -19.44
N ASP A 131 0.44 6.30 -20.40
CA ASP A 131 0.51 6.99 -21.70
C ASP A 131 -0.86 7.61 -21.99
N GLY A 132 -0.97 8.93 -21.84
CA GLY A 132 -2.24 9.63 -21.90
C GLY A 132 -3.20 9.14 -20.80
N ARG A 133 -4.34 8.59 -21.24
CA ARG A 133 -5.33 7.97 -20.33
C ARG A 133 -5.11 6.47 -20.13
N ARG A 134 -4.34 5.83 -21.02
CA ARG A 134 -4.02 4.43 -20.89
C ARG A 134 -2.99 4.22 -19.77
N ILE A 135 -3.30 3.32 -18.85
CA ILE A 135 -2.41 2.93 -17.75
C ILE A 135 -2.23 1.42 -17.74
N TRP A 136 -1.08 0.96 -17.24
CA TRP A 136 -0.82 -0.47 -17.08
C TRP A 136 0.20 -0.75 -15.98
N ALA A 137 0.17 -1.98 -15.48
CA ALA A 137 1.21 -2.55 -14.63
C ALA A 137 1.52 -3.98 -15.10
N ASP A 138 2.78 -4.38 -15.00
CA ASP A 138 3.19 -5.73 -15.36
C ASP A 138 3.10 -6.67 -14.14
N ILE A 139 2.64 -7.91 -14.37
CA ILE A 139 2.64 -9.00 -13.40
C ILE A 139 3.98 -9.70 -13.53
N THR A 140 4.84 -9.58 -12.50
CA THR A 140 6.26 -9.98 -12.59
C THR A 140 6.53 -11.43 -12.19
N ASN A 141 5.53 -12.16 -11.68
CA ASN A 141 5.62 -13.58 -11.35
C ASN A 141 4.52 -14.41 -12.05
N ASP A 142 4.58 -15.73 -11.92
CA ASP A 142 3.68 -16.65 -12.60
C ASP A 142 2.40 -16.98 -11.82
N THR A 143 1.96 -16.08 -10.93
CA THR A 143 0.69 -16.25 -10.22
C THR A 143 -0.47 -15.96 -11.17
N PRO A 144 -1.35 -16.93 -11.48
CA PRO A 144 -2.48 -16.72 -12.37
C PRO A 144 -3.46 -15.70 -11.79
N VAL A 145 -3.84 -14.73 -12.60
CA VAL A 145 -4.80 -13.68 -12.24
C VAL A 145 -6.15 -13.97 -12.90
N ARG A 146 -7.22 -13.87 -12.12
CA ARG A 146 -8.60 -14.07 -12.56
C ARG A 146 -9.32 -12.77 -12.88
N GLU A 147 -9.13 -11.74 -12.06
CA GLU A 147 -9.80 -10.46 -12.16
C GLU A 147 -8.80 -9.32 -11.96
N ALA A 148 -9.10 -8.16 -12.54
CA ALA A 148 -8.32 -6.95 -12.36
C ALA A 148 -9.24 -5.73 -12.32
N HIS A 149 -8.85 -4.69 -11.56
CA HIS A 149 -9.63 -3.48 -11.40
C HIS A 149 -8.74 -2.24 -11.46
N LEU A 150 -9.34 -1.13 -11.88
CA LEU A 150 -8.87 0.21 -11.66
C LEU A 150 -9.68 0.83 -10.52
N ASN A 151 -9.01 1.28 -9.49
CA ASN A 151 -9.60 2.02 -8.38
C ASN A 151 -9.11 3.47 -8.45
N PHE A 152 -10.03 4.43 -8.40
CA PHE A 152 -9.68 5.83 -8.53
C PHE A 152 -10.63 6.74 -7.74
N THR A 153 -10.17 7.95 -7.47
CA THR A 153 -10.97 9.04 -6.91
C THR A 153 -10.59 10.35 -7.59
N THR A 154 -11.57 11.22 -7.81
CA THR A 154 -11.38 12.61 -8.29
C THR A 154 -11.42 13.62 -7.14
N ASP A 155 -11.78 13.18 -5.93
CA ASP A 155 -11.90 14.05 -4.77
C ASP A 155 -10.52 14.54 -4.30
N LEU A 156 -10.43 15.83 -3.95
CA LEU A 156 -9.21 16.48 -3.43
C LEU A 156 -9.23 16.68 -1.91
N GLY A 157 -10.34 16.36 -1.25
CA GLY A 157 -10.52 16.52 0.18
C GLY A 157 -9.69 15.55 1.04
N ARG A 158 -10.05 15.48 2.31
CA ARG A 158 -9.42 14.57 3.28
C ARG A 158 -9.56 13.13 2.80
N TRP A 159 -8.50 12.33 2.96
CA TRP A 159 -8.48 10.93 2.53
C TRP A 159 -9.66 10.11 3.05
N GLN A 160 -10.05 10.34 4.29
CA GLN A 160 -11.15 9.64 4.96
C GLN A 160 -12.52 9.84 4.29
N GLU A 161 -12.67 10.96 3.57
CA GLU A 161 -13.95 11.43 3.00
C GLU A 161 -14.04 11.18 1.50
N ARG A 162 -12.93 10.80 0.84
CA ARG A 162 -12.89 10.62 -0.62
C ARG A 162 -13.80 9.47 -1.06
N ASN A 163 -14.53 9.72 -2.15
CA ASN A 163 -15.30 8.69 -2.82
C ASN A 163 -14.42 7.96 -3.84
N TRP A 164 -14.28 6.67 -3.65
CA TRP A 164 -13.53 5.82 -4.56
C TRP A 164 -14.48 5.07 -5.47
N GLN A 165 -14.08 4.94 -6.72
CA GLN A 165 -14.76 4.16 -7.74
C GLN A 165 -13.88 2.98 -8.14
N THR A 166 -14.50 1.83 -8.37
CA THR A 166 -13.85 0.63 -8.87
C THR A 166 -14.47 0.26 -10.20
N VAL A 167 -13.65 0.12 -11.22
CA VAL A 167 -14.09 -0.32 -12.54
C VAL A 167 -13.23 -1.50 -13.01
N PRO A 168 -13.78 -2.41 -13.85
CA PRO A 168 -13.00 -3.52 -14.37
C PRO A 168 -11.78 -3.05 -15.18
N ALA A 169 -10.65 -3.72 -15.00
CA ALA A 169 -9.46 -3.61 -15.84
C ALA A 169 -9.29 -4.90 -16.66
N ARG A 170 -8.47 -4.85 -17.73
CA ARG A 170 -8.19 -6.00 -18.56
C ARG A 170 -6.87 -6.65 -18.19
N VAL A 171 -6.84 -7.98 -18.25
CA VAL A 171 -5.59 -8.74 -18.15
C VAL A 171 -5.15 -9.13 -19.57
N GLU A 172 -4.05 -8.58 -20.04
CA GLU A 172 -3.46 -8.82 -21.37
C GLU A 172 -2.13 -9.57 -21.19
N GLY A 173 -2.20 -10.90 -21.17
CA GLY A 173 -1.03 -11.74 -20.87
C GLY A 173 -0.55 -11.53 -19.43
N ARG A 174 0.63 -10.95 -19.28
CA ARG A 174 1.24 -10.61 -17.98
C ARG A 174 1.08 -9.11 -17.64
N ARG A 175 0.08 -8.46 -18.15
CA ARG A 175 -0.15 -7.03 -17.96
C ARG A 175 -1.59 -6.75 -17.58
N VAL A 176 -1.78 -5.88 -16.60
CA VAL A 176 -3.08 -5.29 -16.27
C VAL A 176 -3.17 -3.94 -16.95
N VAL A 177 -4.25 -3.71 -17.69
CA VAL A 177 -4.44 -2.48 -18.49
C VAL A 177 -5.80 -1.87 -18.16
N ALA A 178 -5.84 -0.57 -17.99
CA ALA A 178 -7.07 0.20 -17.82
C ALA A 178 -6.99 1.56 -18.50
N GLU A 179 -8.12 2.23 -18.62
CA GLU A 179 -8.23 3.62 -19.07
C GLU A 179 -8.69 4.50 -17.91
N LEU A 180 -7.96 5.56 -17.65
CA LEU A 180 -8.38 6.59 -16.69
C LEU A 180 -9.66 7.29 -17.17
N PRO A 181 -10.53 7.76 -16.25
CA PRO A 181 -11.70 8.52 -16.61
C PRO A 181 -11.33 9.82 -17.35
N GLU A 182 -12.31 10.47 -17.98
CA GLU A 182 -12.08 11.77 -18.64
C GLU A 182 -11.68 12.86 -17.65
N SER A 183 -12.30 12.84 -16.47
CA SER A 183 -11.88 13.69 -15.36
C SER A 183 -10.61 13.14 -14.74
N GLU A 184 -9.54 13.93 -14.74
CA GLU A 184 -8.25 13.50 -14.15
C GLU A 184 -8.44 13.08 -12.69
N PRO A 185 -8.08 11.84 -12.32
CA PRO A 185 -8.19 11.39 -10.94
C PRO A 185 -7.14 12.07 -10.06
N SER A 186 -7.49 12.33 -8.81
CA SER A 186 -6.54 12.81 -7.79
C SER A 186 -5.68 11.70 -7.22
N ALA A 187 -6.18 10.47 -7.26
CA ALA A 187 -5.42 9.27 -6.93
C ALA A 187 -6.04 8.04 -7.61
N PHE A 188 -5.20 7.06 -7.93
CA PHE A 188 -5.63 5.79 -8.51
C PHE A 188 -4.62 4.67 -8.27
N TYR A 189 -5.05 3.43 -8.41
CA TYR A 189 -4.21 2.24 -8.43
C TYR A 189 -4.90 1.10 -9.19
N LEU A 190 -4.10 0.14 -9.64
CA LEU A 190 -4.59 -1.12 -10.20
C LEU A 190 -4.53 -2.21 -9.12
N ASP A 191 -5.51 -3.11 -9.11
CA ASP A 191 -5.42 -4.35 -8.36
C ASP A 191 -5.72 -5.57 -9.24
N VAL A 192 -5.31 -6.71 -8.74
CA VAL A 192 -5.58 -8.01 -9.31
C VAL A 192 -6.07 -8.97 -8.24
N VAL A 193 -6.94 -9.89 -8.63
CA VAL A 193 -7.37 -11.01 -7.79
C VAL A 193 -6.91 -12.31 -8.45
N ASP A 194 -6.17 -13.13 -7.72
CA ASP A 194 -5.70 -14.42 -8.22
C ASP A 194 -6.78 -15.52 -8.10
N GLU A 195 -6.49 -16.72 -8.58
CA GLU A 195 -7.40 -17.87 -8.55
C GLU A 195 -7.80 -18.28 -7.11
N ARG A 196 -7.02 -17.92 -6.10
CA ARG A 196 -7.32 -18.19 -4.68
C ARG A 196 -8.23 -17.12 -4.08
N GLY A 197 -8.55 -16.06 -4.83
CA GLY A 197 -9.24 -14.88 -4.35
C GLY A 197 -8.34 -13.92 -3.58
N ALA A 198 -7.02 -14.08 -3.68
CA ALA A 198 -6.07 -13.17 -3.04
C ALA A 198 -5.89 -11.90 -3.89
N MET A 199 -6.06 -10.74 -3.26
CA MET A 199 -5.98 -9.43 -3.92
C MET A 199 -4.61 -8.78 -3.68
N MET A 200 -3.99 -8.27 -4.74
CA MET A 200 -2.75 -7.49 -4.67
C MET A 200 -2.89 -6.23 -5.50
N SER A 201 -2.27 -5.15 -5.04
CA SER A 201 -2.37 -3.84 -5.67
C SER A 201 -1.03 -3.35 -6.21
N THR A 202 -1.07 -2.40 -7.14
CA THR A 202 0.05 -1.47 -7.34
C THR A 202 0.11 -0.48 -6.17
N PRO A 203 1.26 0.15 -5.90
CA PRO A 203 1.26 1.33 -5.04
C PRO A 203 0.35 2.41 -5.64
N PRO A 204 -0.38 3.17 -4.79
CA PRO A 204 -1.30 4.20 -5.29
C PRO A 204 -0.53 5.35 -5.95
N GLU A 205 -0.96 5.75 -7.15
CA GLU A 205 -0.50 6.98 -7.78
C GLU A 205 -1.32 8.15 -7.22
N ILE A 206 -0.62 9.20 -6.76
CA ILE A 206 -1.22 10.40 -6.19
C ILE A 206 -0.89 11.55 -7.13
N VAL A 207 -1.91 12.00 -7.83
CA VAL A 207 -1.84 13.12 -8.78
C VAL A 207 -2.18 14.39 -8.01
N ARG A 208 -1.30 15.37 -8.05
CA ARG A 208 -1.49 16.65 -7.36
C ARG A 208 -2.16 17.68 -8.26
#